data_6ed8c7966a60f147ae72092af6869fe7
#
_entry.id   6ed8c7966a60f147ae72092af6869fe7
#
_cell.length_a   1.000
_cell.length_b   1.000
_cell.length_c   1.000
_cell.angle_alpha   90.00
_cell.angle_beta   90.00
_cell.angle_gamma   90.00
#
_symmetry.space_group_name_H-M   'P 1'
#
loop_
_entity.id
_entity.type
_entity.pdbx_description
1 polymer ?
#
loop_
_entity_poly.entity_id
_entity_poly.type
_entity_poly.pdbx_seq_one_letter_code
_entity_poly.pdbx_strand_id
1 'polypeptide(L)'
;MSSKFAILRHGITNWNLEGKIQGRTDVPLSKAGRISLSSVSVPSLFHDVEWITSPLQRARETAKILDLKKTRTDIRLIEMNWGEWEGKKLKDLREQHGVSMRENENRGLDMQPPGGETPRDVQDRLKPLLQEIGKSNKTIGGVSHKGIVRALLCLATGWDMLGKPPVKLDWECIQIFSLDASGFPRIYKTNLPLKKR
;
A
#
# COMPACT_ATOMS: atom_id res chain seq x y z
N MET A 1 -12.20 -10.40 20.36
CA MET A 1 -11.00 -9.61 20.02
C MET A 1 -11.31 -8.82 18.74
N SER A 2 -10.81 -7.61 18.56
CA SER A 2 -11.03 -6.86 17.34
C SER A 2 -10.08 -7.36 16.26
N SER A 3 -10.57 -7.53 15.02
CA SER A 3 -9.75 -7.86 13.86
C SER A 3 -8.74 -6.76 13.57
N LYS A 4 -7.56 -7.13 13.07
CA LYS A 4 -6.53 -6.16 12.70
C LYS A 4 -5.97 -6.48 11.32
N PHE A 5 -5.67 -5.44 10.57
CA PHE A 5 -4.94 -5.52 9.31
C PHE A 5 -3.61 -4.79 9.46
N ALA A 6 -2.50 -5.55 9.46
CA ALA A 6 -1.15 -5.04 9.57
C ALA A 6 -0.51 -4.99 8.18
N ILE A 7 -0.42 -3.81 7.59
CA ILE A 7 0.01 -3.66 6.20
C ILE A 7 1.39 -3.06 6.09
N LEU A 8 2.22 -3.64 5.21
CA LEU A 8 3.57 -3.20 4.86
C LEU A 8 3.62 -2.88 3.36
N ARG A 9 4.30 -1.81 3.01
CA ARG A 9 4.66 -1.52 1.62
C ARG A 9 5.80 -2.44 1.17
N HIS A 10 5.80 -2.85 -0.11
CA HIS A 10 6.92 -3.55 -0.73
C HIS A 10 8.24 -2.79 -0.59
N GLY A 11 9.38 -3.48 -0.63
CA GLY A 11 10.71 -2.91 -0.61
C GLY A 11 11.02 -2.04 -1.84
N ILE A 12 12.18 -1.41 -1.82
CA ILE A 12 12.59 -0.43 -2.84
C ILE A 12 12.83 -1.09 -4.20
N THR A 13 12.28 -0.51 -5.27
CA THR A 13 12.51 -0.86 -6.68
C THR A 13 13.41 0.20 -7.35
N ASN A 14 13.94 -0.09 -8.54
CA ASN A 14 14.69 0.92 -9.31
C ASN A 14 13.80 2.12 -9.65
N TRP A 15 12.52 1.91 -9.98
CA TRP A 15 11.60 3.01 -10.26
C TRP A 15 11.32 3.89 -9.03
N ASN A 16 11.41 3.34 -7.80
CA ASN A 16 11.37 4.20 -6.61
C ASN A 16 12.59 5.11 -6.53
N LEU A 17 13.79 4.59 -6.84
CA LEU A 17 15.03 5.38 -6.85
C LEU A 17 15.02 6.45 -7.94
N GLU A 18 14.40 6.15 -9.08
CA GLU A 18 14.25 7.07 -10.21
C GLU A 18 13.10 8.08 -10.04
N GLY A 19 12.27 7.92 -9.01
CA GLY A 19 11.08 8.77 -8.78
C GLY A 19 9.95 8.55 -9.79
N LYS A 20 9.90 7.39 -10.44
CA LYS A 20 8.86 7.00 -11.39
C LYS A 20 7.63 6.41 -10.73
N ILE A 21 6.47 6.70 -11.29
CA ILE A 21 5.18 6.09 -10.93
C ILE A 21 5.18 4.64 -11.42
N GLN A 22 4.86 3.68 -10.52
CA GLN A 22 4.94 2.25 -10.87
C GLN A 22 3.61 1.66 -11.32
N GLY A 23 2.54 1.93 -10.58
CA GLY A 23 1.23 1.36 -10.86
C GLY A 23 1.23 -0.17 -10.91
N ARG A 24 0.62 -0.73 -11.95
CA ARG A 24 0.52 -2.17 -12.20
C ARG A 24 1.67 -2.74 -13.02
N THR A 25 2.52 -1.91 -13.60
CA THR A 25 3.76 -2.36 -14.23
C THR A 25 4.57 -3.19 -13.23
N ASP A 26 4.91 -4.43 -13.62
CA ASP A 26 5.50 -5.41 -12.70
C ASP A 26 7.02 -5.27 -12.59
N VAL A 27 7.45 -4.20 -11.92
CA VAL A 27 8.86 -3.88 -11.67
C VAL A 27 9.35 -4.67 -10.45
N PRO A 28 10.49 -5.39 -10.53
CA PRO A 28 11.06 -6.15 -9.41
C PRO A 28 11.71 -5.23 -8.37
N LEU A 29 12.05 -5.79 -7.22
CA LEU A 29 12.88 -5.10 -6.22
C LEU A 29 14.26 -4.75 -6.81
N SER A 30 14.81 -3.60 -6.43
CA SER A 30 16.21 -3.27 -6.72
C SER A 30 17.17 -4.13 -5.90
N LYS A 31 18.45 -4.17 -6.32
CA LYS A 31 19.51 -4.81 -5.51
C LYS A 31 19.57 -4.21 -4.10
N ALA A 32 19.53 -2.88 -4.01
CA ALA A 32 19.52 -2.17 -2.73
C ALA A 32 18.30 -2.54 -1.87
N GLY A 33 17.11 -2.62 -2.48
CA GLY A 33 15.87 -3.03 -1.79
C GLY A 33 15.94 -4.45 -1.23
N ARG A 34 16.51 -5.40 -1.97
CA ARG A 34 16.72 -6.77 -1.49
C ARG A 34 17.69 -6.82 -0.31
N ILE A 35 18.82 -6.10 -0.39
CA ILE A 35 19.81 -6.01 0.69
C ILE A 35 19.18 -5.40 1.94
N SER A 36 18.48 -4.29 1.82
CA SER A 36 17.80 -3.64 2.94
C SER A 36 16.80 -4.58 3.63
N LEU A 37 15.95 -5.25 2.86
CA LEU A 37 14.99 -6.21 3.42
C LEU A 37 15.67 -7.43 4.09
N SER A 38 16.81 -7.89 3.57
CA SER A 38 17.53 -9.03 4.14
C SER A 38 18.12 -8.73 5.52
N SER A 39 18.33 -7.46 5.87
CA SER A 39 18.86 -7.02 7.16
C SER A 39 17.79 -6.85 8.26
N VAL A 40 16.52 -7.07 7.91
CA VAL A 40 15.40 -6.86 8.83
C VAL A 40 14.44 -8.04 8.87
N SER A 41 13.60 -8.08 9.88
CA SER A 41 12.53 -9.08 10.07
C SER A 41 11.28 -8.40 10.60
N VAL A 42 10.13 -9.04 10.45
CA VAL A 42 8.90 -8.59 11.14
C VAL A 42 9.03 -8.81 12.65
N PRO A 43 8.43 -7.96 13.50
CA PRO A 43 8.36 -8.20 14.93
C PRO A 43 7.73 -9.55 15.27
N SER A 44 8.15 -10.18 16.38
CA SER A 44 7.72 -11.54 16.78
C SER A 44 6.21 -11.72 16.86
N LEU A 45 5.49 -10.67 17.20
CA LEU A 45 4.01 -10.69 17.25
C LEU A 45 3.34 -11.02 15.90
N PHE A 46 4.10 -11.02 14.80
CA PHE A 46 3.63 -11.36 13.44
C PHE A 46 4.14 -12.72 12.94
N HIS A 47 4.89 -13.50 13.73
CA HIS A 47 5.47 -14.77 13.27
C HIS A 47 4.40 -15.81 12.91
N ASP A 48 3.29 -15.85 13.65
CA ASP A 48 2.18 -16.80 13.42
C ASP A 48 1.00 -16.19 12.65
N VAL A 49 1.15 -14.96 12.17
CA VAL A 49 0.11 -14.27 11.43
C VAL A 49 0.01 -14.81 10.00
N GLU A 50 -1.21 -14.95 9.50
CA GLU A 50 -1.47 -15.22 8.09
C GLU A 50 -1.22 -13.96 7.27
N TRP A 51 -0.50 -14.10 6.14
CA TRP A 51 -0.18 -12.97 5.28
C TRP A 51 -0.87 -13.07 3.92
N ILE A 52 -1.28 -11.94 3.42
CA ILE A 52 -1.75 -11.77 2.04
C ILE A 52 -0.82 -10.79 1.32
N THR A 53 -0.54 -11.05 0.04
CA THR A 53 0.34 -10.17 -0.75
C THR A 53 -0.32 -9.77 -2.06
N SER A 54 -0.01 -8.58 -2.52
CA SER A 54 -0.26 -8.19 -3.90
C SER A 54 0.35 -9.22 -4.86
N PRO A 55 -0.28 -9.49 -6.03
CA PRO A 55 0.28 -10.37 -7.04
C PRO A 55 1.55 -9.82 -7.71
N LEU A 56 1.86 -8.52 -7.58
CA LEU A 56 3.02 -7.91 -8.20
C LEU A 56 4.33 -8.42 -7.59
N GLN A 57 5.32 -8.66 -8.45
CA GLN A 57 6.59 -9.29 -8.10
C GLN A 57 7.28 -8.62 -6.91
N ARG A 58 7.37 -7.30 -6.87
CA ARG A 58 7.99 -6.54 -5.77
C ARG A 58 7.36 -6.83 -4.39
N ALA A 59 6.05 -7.07 -4.33
CA ALA A 59 5.36 -7.41 -3.08
C ALA A 59 5.63 -8.88 -2.69
N ARG A 60 5.57 -9.80 -3.66
CA ARG A 60 5.87 -11.23 -3.43
C ARG A 60 7.34 -11.45 -3.03
N GLU A 61 8.28 -10.76 -3.68
CA GLU A 61 9.70 -10.80 -3.31
C GLU A 61 9.91 -10.25 -1.89
N THR A 62 9.22 -9.16 -1.52
CA THR A 62 9.27 -8.62 -0.16
C THR A 62 8.81 -9.65 0.86
N ALA A 63 7.66 -10.28 0.64
CA ALA A 63 7.13 -11.33 1.52
C ALA A 63 8.12 -12.50 1.66
N LYS A 64 8.73 -12.94 0.55
CA LYS A 64 9.71 -14.03 0.53
C LYS A 64 10.97 -13.69 1.31
N ILE A 65 11.55 -12.50 1.13
CA ILE A 65 12.80 -12.08 1.81
C ILE A 65 12.55 -11.89 3.31
N LEU A 66 11.39 -11.38 3.72
CA LEU A 66 10.99 -11.25 5.12
C LEU A 66 10.57 -12.58 5.75
N ASP A 67 10.59 -13.69 4.99
CA ASP A 67 10.19 -15.04 5.42
C ASP A 67 8.79 -15.09 6.04
N LEU A 68 7.84 -14.36 5.43
CA LEU A 68 6.46 -14.34 5.90
C LEU A 68 5.78 -15.68 5.64
N LYS A 69 5.31 -16.32 6.71
CA LYS A 69 4.70 -17.65 6.64
C LYS A 69 3.23 -17.56 6.18
N LYS A 70 2.70 -18.70 5.68
CA LYS A 70 1.28 -18.82 5.28
C LYS A 70 0.82 -17.68 4.35
N THR A 71 1.66 -17.32 3.36
CA THR A 71 1.40 -16.21 2.45
C THR A 71 0.57 -16.67 1.25
N ARG A 72 -0.54 -15.99 0.97
CA ARG A 72 -1.34 -16.13 -0.27
C ARG A 72 -1.41 -14.80 -1.02
N THR A 73 -1.64 -14.85 -2.32
CA THR A 73 -1.89 -13.64 -3.13
C THR A 73 -3.35 -13.25 -3.13
N ASP A 74 -3.59 -11.94 -3.18
CA ASP A 74 -4.92 -11.37 -3.33
C ASP A 74 -4.88 -10.19 -4.30
N ILE A 75 -5.66 -10.27 -5.37
CA ILE A 75 -5.70 -9.24 -6.42
C ILE A 75 -6.19 -7.89 -5.89
N ARG A 76 -7.00 -7.88 -4.83
CA ARG A 76 -7.51 -6.65 -4.21
C ARG A 76 -6.40 -5.79 -3.57
N LEU A 77 -5.20 -6.38 -3.34
CA LEU A 77 -4.00 -5.68 -2.86
C LEU A 77 -3.08 -5.17 -3.98
N ILE A 78 -3.45 -5.35 -5.27
CA ILE A 78 -2.65 -4.81 -6.38
C ILE A 78 -2.59 -3.28 -6.29
N GLU A 79 -1.50 -2.66 -6.75
CA GLU A 79 -1.38 -1.19 -6.73
C GLU A 79 -2.47 -0.52 -7.57
N MET A 80 -2.76 0.72 -7.28
CA MET A 80 -3.59 1.57 -8.13
C MET A 80 -3.06 1.54 -9.55
N ASN A 81 -3.95 1.33 -10.52
CA ASN A 81 -3.61 1.48 -11.92
C ASN A 81 -3.38 2.96 -12.23
N TRP A 82 -2.15 3.32 -12.57
CA TRP A 82 -1.77 4.67 -12.93
C TRP A 82 -1.86 4.93 -14.44
N GLY A 83 -2.35 3.97 -15.23
CA GLY A 83 -2.60 4.11 -16.65
C GLY A 83 -1.39 4.67 -17.40
N GLU A 84 -1.61 5.69 -18.21
CA GLU A 84 -0.56 6.32 -19.03
C GLU A 84 0.53 7.06 -18.24
N TRP A 85 0.38 7.19 -16.92
CA TRP A 85 1.38 7.81 -16.06
C TRP A 85 2.43 6.83 -15.55
N GLU A 86 2.24 5.53 -15.75
CA GLU A 86 3.23 4.53 -15.34
C GLU A 86 4.57 4.72 -16.08
N GLY A 87 5.67 4.63 -15.34
CA GLY A 87 7.02 4.88 -15.83
C GLY A 87 7.41 6.35 -15.95
N LYS A 88 6.47 7.29 -15.81
CA LYS A 88 6.73 8.74 -15.84
C LYS A 88 7.01 9.28 -14.44
N LYS A 89 7.66 10.43 -14.36
CA LYS A 89 7.84 11.16 -13.09
C LYS A 89 6.70 12.15 -12.90
N LEU A 90 6.17 12.23 -11.70
CA LEU A 90 5.08 13.15 -11.38
C LEU A 90 5.46 14.62 -11.66
N LYS A 91 6.72 14.98 -11.42
CA LYS A 91 7.24 16.32 -11.74
C LYS A 91 7.08 16.65 -13.22
N ASP A 92 7.52 15.74 -14.09
CA ASP A 92 7.49 15.95 -15.53
C ASP A 92 6.04 16.04 -16.06
N LEU A 93 5.13 15.22 -15.50
CA LEU A 93 3.70 15.29 -15.80
C LEU A 93 3.09 16.65 -15.41
N ARG A 94 3.46 17.18 -14.23
CA ARG A 94 2.99 18.51 -13.78
C ARG A 94 3.51 19.64 -14.66
N GLU A 95 4.75 19.54 -15.11
CA GLU A 95 5.35 20.51 -16.05
C GLU A 95 4.67 20.43 -17.42
N GLN A 96 4.43 19.21 -17.93
CA GLN A 96 3.83 18.98 -19.24
C GLN A 96 2.36 19.39 -19.31
N HIS A 97 1.57 19.06 -18.30
CA HIS A 97 0.11 19.24 -18.32
C HIS A 97 -0.38 20.49 -17.54
N GLY A 98 0.47 21.12 -16.75
CA GLY A 98 0.21 22.41 -16.14
C GLY A 98 -1.11 22.50 -15.37
N VAL A 99 -2.03 23.31 -15.90
CA VAL A 99 -3.34 23.59 -15.26
C VAL A 99 -4.19 22.34 -15.16
N SER A 100 -4.31 21.57 -16.26
CA SER A 100 -5.16 20.37 -16.29
C SER A 100 -4.70 19.30 -15.28
N MET A 101 -3.39 19.20 -15.04
CA MET A 101 -2.87 18.32 -14.00
C MET A 101 -3.30 18.76 -12.61
N ARG A 102 -3.21 20.06 -12.30
CA ARG A 102 -3.66 20.60 -11.02
C ARG A 102 -5.16 20.43 -10.80
N GLU A 103 -5.96 20.65 -11.81
CA GLU A 103 -7.40 20.43 -11.75
C GLU A 103 -7.74 18.98 -11.45
N ASN A 104 -7.04 18.03 -12.11
CA ASN A 104 -7.20 16.62 -11.84
C ASN A 104 -6.73 16.23 -10.42
N GLU A 105 -5.57 16.71 -9.96
CA GLU A 105 -5.08 16.48 -8.60
C GLU A 105 -6.04 17.07 -7.54
N ASN A 106 -6.66 18.22 -7.80
CA ASN A 106 -7.63 18.86 -6.90
C ASN A 106 -8.96 18.08 -6.76
N ARG A 107 -9.17 17.03 -7.54
CA ARG A 107 -10.29 16.12 -7.37
C ARG A 107 -10.11 15.14 -6.20
N GLY A 108 -8.93 15.11 -5.59
CA GLY A 108 -8.66 14.27 -4.41
C GLY A 108 -8.90 12.79 -4.65
N LEU A 109 -9.91 12.21 -3.98
CA LEU A 109 -10.27 10.79 -4.14
C LEU A 109 -10.75 10.44 -5.57
N ASP A 110 -11.17 11.40 -6.34
CA ASP A 110 -11.66 11.22 -7.71
C ASP A 110 -10.62 11.63 -8.78
N MET A 111 -9.38 11.91 -8.36
CA MET A 111 -8.25 12.11 -9.27
C MET A 111 -8.04 10.86 -10.10
N GLN A 112 -7.94 11.00 -11.42
CA GLN A 112 -7.85 9.86 -12.34
C GLN A 112 -6.75 10.07 -13.39
N PRO A 113 -5.74 9.19 -13.42
CA PRO A 113 -4.82 9.13 -14.55
C PRO A 113 -5.54 8.66 -15.83
N PRO A 114 -5.16 9.11 -17.03
CA PRO A 114 -5.72 8.58 -18.27
C PRO A 114 -5.57 7.04 -18.34
N GLY A 115 -6.69 6.33 -18.53
CA GLY A 115 -6.72 4.86 -18.56
C GLY A 115 -6.46 4.18 -17.21
N GLY A 116 -6.47 4.94 -16.11
CA GLY A 116 -6.18 4.44 -14.77
C GLY A 116 -7.37 4.40 -13.82
N GLU A 117 -7.11 3.97 -12.58
CA GLU A 117 -8.05 3.99 -11.45
C GLU A 117 -8.03 5.33 -10.73
N THR A 118 -9.16 5.67 -10.10
CA THR A 118 -9.19 6.68 -9.04
C THR A 118 -8.80 6.08 -7.68
N PRO A 119 -8.36 6.87 -6.70
CA PRO A 119 -8.24 6.42 -5.31
C PRO A 119 -9.55 5.84 -4.75
N ARG A 120 -10.71 6.31 -5.21
CA ARG A 120 -12.04 5.79 -4.83
C ARG A 120 -12.25 4.37 -5.35
N ASP A 121 -11.88 4.07 -6.59
CA ASP A 121 -11.94 2.71 -7.15
C ASP A 121 -11.07 1.75 -6.33
N VAL A 122 -9.90 2.21 -5.88
CA VAL A 122 -9.04 1.43 -4.98
C VAL A 122 -9.73 1.15 -3.65
N GLN A 123 -10.41 2.14 -3.04
CA GLN A 123 -11.18 1.91 -1.82
C GLN A 123 -12.29 0.89 -2.05
N ASP A 124 -13.02 1.00 -3.16
CA ASP A 124 -14.17 0.12 -3.44
C ASP A 124 -13.74 -1.33 -3.59
N ARG A 125 -12.64 -1.62 -4.29
CA ARG A 125 -12.12 -2.99 -4.40
C ARG A 125 -11.49 -3.53 -3.11
N LEU A 126 -11.09 -2.65 -2.17
CA LEU A 126 -10.58 -3.07 -0.87
C LEU A 126 -11.69 -3.41 0.12
N LYS A 127 -12.85 -2.77 0.06
CA LYS A 127 -13.96 -2.96 1.01
C LYS A 127 -14.33 -4.45 1.25
N PRO A 128 -14.51 -5.30 0.21
CA PRO A 128 -14.79 -6.71 0.43
C PRO A 128 -13.69 -7.45 1.22
N LEU A 129 -12.42 -7.16 0.95
CA LEU A 129 -11.30 -7.75 1.70
C LEU A 129 -11.31 -7.30 3.16
N LEU A 130 -11.55 -6.02 3.41
CA LEU A 130 -11.62 -5.47 4.77
C LEU A 130 -12.78 -6.10 5.55
N GLN A 131 -13.92 -6.35 4.91
CA GLN A 131 -15.05 -7.05 5.52
C GLN A 131 -14.70 -8.50 5.90
N GLU A 132 -14.02 -9.23 5.01
CA GLU A 132 -13.54 -10.59 5.28
C GLU A 132 -12.60 -10.61 6.49
N ILE A 133 -11.63 -9.68 6.52
CA ILE A 133 -10.70 -9.56 7.65
C ILE A 133 -11.46 -9.14 8.91
N GLY A 134 -12.38 -8.17 8.82
CA GLY A 134 -13.19 -7.68 9.93
C GLY A 134 -13.97 -8.77 10.65
N LYS A 135 -14.47 -9.76 9.90
CA LYS A 135 -15.21 -10.91 10.43
C LYS A 135 -14.32 -12.03 10.99
N SER A 136 -13.01 -12.01 10.72
CA SER A 136 -12.11 -13.13 11.05
C SER A 136 -11.75 -13.23 12.53
N ASN A 137 -11.92 -12.17 13.30
CA ASN A 137 -11.42 -12.03 14.69
C ASN A 137 -9.91 -12.29 14.84
N LYS A 138 -9.14 -12.09 13.76
CA LYS A 138 -7.70 -12.34 13.69
C LYS A 138 -6.93 -11.08 13.34
N THR A 139 -5.62 -11.13 13.55
CA THR A 139 -4.68 -10.22 12.88
C THR A 139 -4.26 -10.86 11.57
N ILE A 140 -4.42 -10.14 10.46
CA ILE A 140 -3.95 -10.53 9.12
C ILE A 140 -2.85 -9.56 8.69
N GLY A 141 -1.75 -10.09 8.17
CA GLY A 141 -0.68 -9.29 7.57
C GLY A 141 -0.93 -9.02 6.08
N GLY A 142 -0.46 -7.89 5.58
CA GLY A 142 -0.53 -7.55 4.16
C GLY A 142 0.78 -7.00 3.64
N VAL A 143 1.22 -7.44 2.44
CA VAL A 143 2.31 -6.78 1.71
C VAL A 143 1.73 -6.19 0.43
N SER A 144 1.80 -4.87 0.33
CA SER A 144 1.14 -4.15 -0.74
C SER A 144 1.90 -2.88 -1.16
N HIS A 145 1.23 -1.82 -1.50
CA HIS A 145 1.74 -0.65 -2.18
C HIS A 145 1.31 0.63 -1.50
N LYS A 146 1.95 1.74 -1.89
CA LYS A 146 1.69 3.07 -1.32
C LYS A 146 0.24 3.53 -1.54
N GLY A 147 -0.31 3.31 -2.74
CA GLY A 147 -1.69 3.69 -3.06
C GLY A 147 -2.70 2.97 -2.17
N ILE A 148 -2.49 1.67 -1.92
CA ILE A 148 -3.34 0.85 -1.06
C ILE A 148 -3.31 1.34 0.40
N VAL A 149 -2.11 1.58 0.94
CA VAL A 149 -1.98 2.08 2.33
C VAL A 149 -2.62 3.48 2.47
N ARG A 150 -2.50 4.33 1.46
CA ARG A 150 -3.18 5.65 1.45
C ARG A 150 -4.69 5.51 1.37
N ALA A 151 -5.22 4.59 0.56
CA ALA A 151 -6.65 4.32 0.49
C ALA A 151 -7.22 3.86 1.84
N LEU A 152 -6.48 2.98 2.57
CA LEU A 152 -6.83 2.59 3.94
C LEU A 152 -6.81 3.77 4.90
N LEU A 153 -5.81 4.64 4.80
CA LEU A 153 -5.72 5.84 5.64
C LEU A 153 -6.92 6.77 5.38
N CYS A 154 -7.30 6.97 4.11
CA CYS A 154 -8.49 7.77 3.76
C CYS A 154 -9.77 7.18 4.36
N LEU A 155 -9.97 5.87 4.22
CA LEU A 155 -11.14 5.19 4.83
C LEU A 155 -11.15 5.33 6.36
N ALA A 156 -9.98 5.26 7.01
CA ALA A 156 -9.87 5.31 8.46
C ALA A 156 -10.04 6.72 9.05
N THR A 157 -9.79 7.77 8.27
CA THR A 157 -9.71 9.15 8.77
C THR A 157 -10.67 10.13 8.12
N GLY A 158 -11.32 9.73 7.02
CA GLY A 158 -12.13 10.63 6.20
C GLY A 158 -11.29 11.60 5.34
N TRP A 159 -9.96 11.43 5.27
CA TRP A 159 -9.12 12.27 4.43
C TRP A 159 -9.43 12.06 2.94
N ASP A 160 -9.68 13.15 2.24
CA ASP A 160 -10.04 13.19 0.82
C ASP A 160 -8.85 13.22 -0.16
N MET A 161 -7.62 13.04 0.35
CA MET A 161 -6.34 13.18 -0.36
C MET A 161 -5.94 14.60 -0.73
N LEU A 162 -6.71 15.61 -0.35
CA LEU A 162 -6.32 17.00 -0.51
C LEU A 162 -5.43 17.46 0.66
N GLY A 163 -4.49 18.32 0.35
CA GLY A 163 -3.56 18.82 1.36
C GLY A 163 -2.65 17.76 1.99
N LYS A 164 -2.22 18.00 3.22
CA LYS A 164 -1.37 17.08 3.96
C LYS A 164 -2.18 15.93 4.56
N PRO A 165 -1.66 14.69 4.51
CA PRO A 165 -2.32 13.58 5.20
C PRO A 165 -2.36 13.83 6.71
N PRO A 166 -3.43 13.37 7.41
CA PRO A 166 -3.61 13.59 8.85
C PRO A 166 -2.53 12.89 9.68
N VAL A 167 -1.88 11.87 9.11
CA VAL A 167 -0.78 11.12 9.75
C VAL A 167 0.36 10.96 8.76
N LYS A 168 1.59 11.30 9.19
CA LYS A 168 2.80 11.04 8.41
C LYS A 168 3.17 9.57 8.53
N LEU A 169 3.07 8.83 7.43
CA LEU A 169 3.44 7.41 7.38
C LEU A 169 4.90 7.24 6.96
N ASP A 170 5.60 6.37 7.69
CA ASP A 170 6.89 5.83 7.29
C ASP A 170 6.64 4.58 6.40
N TRP A 171 7.16 4.61 5.18
CA TRP A 171 6.92 3.58 4.16
C TRP A 171 7.75 2.30 4.38
N GLU A 172 8.70 2.31 5.29
CA GLU A 172 9.51 1.14 5.68
C GLU A 172 8.96 0.46 6.94
N CYS A 173 7.86 0.99 7.50
CA CYS A 173 7.22 0.51 8.71
C CYS A 173 5.89 -0.18 8.43
N ILE A 174 5.46 -1.02 9.36
CA ILE A 174 4.13 -1.65 9.35
C ILE A 174 3.10 -0.63 9.87
N GLN A 175 1.98 -0.52 9.15
CA GLN A 175 0.80 0.27 9.56
C GLN A 175 -0.29 -0.71 10.01
N ILE A 176 -0.88 -0.50 11.17
CA ILE A 176 -1.89 -1.40 11.73
C ILE A 176 -3.22 -0.66 11.84
N PHE A 177 -4.24 -1.23 11.23
CA PHE A 177 -5.62 -0.77 11.33
C PHE A 177 -6.44 -1.82 12.10
N SER A 178 -7.26 -1.38 13.04
CA SER A 178 -8.34 -2.21 13.60
C SER A 178 -9.54 -2.16 12.67
N LEU A 179 -10.21 -3.30 12.53
CA LEU A 179 -11.39 -3.43 11.68
C LEU A 179 -12.57 -3.87 12.54
N ASP A 180 -13.71 -3.23 12.39
CA ASP A 180 -14.97 -3.74 12.92
C ASP A 180 -15.55 -4.85 12.02
N ALA A 181 -16.65 -5.45 12.40
CA ALA A 181 -17.28 -6.54 11.66
C ALA A 181 -17.78 -6.13 10.25
N SER A 182 -18.00 -4.83 10.02
CA SER A 182 -18.34 -4.30 8.70
C SER A 182 -17.11 -4.08 7.81
N GLY A 183 -15.90 -4.23 8.38
CA GLY A 183 -14.63 -3.96 7.70
C GLY A 183 -14.20 -2.50 7.74
N PHE A 184 -14.89 -1.65 8.53
CA PHE A 184 -14.50 -0.25 8.64
C PHE A 184 -13.17 -0.11 9.38
N PRO A 185 -12.13 0.49 8.75
CA PRO A 185 -10.82 0.62 9.37
C PRO A 185 -10.76 1.81 10.33
N ARG A 186 -9.99 1.65 11.40
CA ARG A 186 -9.55 2.73 12.30
C ARG A 186 -8.05 2.59 12.51
N ILE A 187 -7.33 3.69 12.64
CA ILE A 187 -5.91 3.63 12.95
C ILE A 187 -5.74 2.98 14.33
N TYR A 188 -5.00 1.87 14.38
CA TYR A 188 -4.62 1.23 15.64
C TYR A 188 -3.19 1.62 16.04
N LYS A 189 -2.23 1.49 15.10
CA LYS A 189 -0.84 1.90 15.31
C LYS A 189 -0.19 2.20 13.96
N THR A 190 0.52 3.30 13.86
CA THR A 190 1.32 3.66 12.67
C THR A 190 2.81 3.53 12.96
N ASN A 191 3.58 3.36 11.89
CA ASN A 191 5.05 3.40 11.91
C ASN A 191 5.69 2.40 12.89
N LEU A 192 5.14 1.17 12.98
CA LEU A 192 5.78 0.10 13.74
C LEU A 192 6.99 -0.40 12.94
N PRO A 193 8.24 -0.22 13.44
CA PRO A 193 9.42 -0.54 12.69
C PRO A 193 9.62 -2.06 12.54
N LEU A 194 10.24 -2.45 11.44
CA LEU A 194 10.84 -3.78 11.31
C LEU A 194 12.03 -3.89 12.27
N LYS A 195 12.34 -5.11 12.73
CA LYS A 195 13.47 -5.38 13.62
C LYS A 195 14.72 -5.66 12.79
N LYS A 196 15.85 -5.13 13.19
CA LYS A 196 17.15 -5.54 12.65
C LYS A 196 17.39 -7.03 12.97
N ARG A 197 17.90 -7.75 11.99
CA ARG A 197 18.40 -9.13 12.16
C ARG A 197 19.75 -9.15 12.83
#